data_0b5666bc54fb70f31351061f32efd433
#
_entry.id   0b5666bc54fb70f31351061f32efd433
#
_cell.length_a   1.000
_cell.length_b   1.000
_cell.length_c   1.000
_cell.angle_alpha   90.00
_cell.angle_beta   90.00
_cell.angle_gamma   90.00
#
_symmetry.space_group_name_H-M   'P 1'
#
loop_
_entity.id
_entity.type
_entity.pdbx_description
1 polymer ?
#
loop_
_entity_poly.entity_id
_entity_poly.type
_entity_poly.pdbx_seq_one_letter_code
_entity_poly.pdbx_strand_id
1 'polypeptide(L)'
;MISIVAVGLIIALSACGTKPQASQPAANENTAGGAAGSSASSQEVKLIATNFAFDQKEYKVKKGQEVTFTLENKEGLHGIAINGLKVNLDNNKKSATVIVDKEGSYDIICSIPCGSGHMAMRAKLIVEA
;
A
#
# COMPACT_ATOMS: atom_id res chain seq x y z
N MET A 1 53.28 -53.73 24.35
CA MET A 1 54.18 -53.25 23.31
C MET A 1 53.38 -52.39 22.36
N ILE A 2 53.91 -51.21 22.11
CA ILE A 2 53.56 -50.22 21.08
C ILE A 2 52.34 -49.40 21.34
N SER A 3 52.62 -48.25 21.95
CA SER A 3 51.81 -47.02 21.93
C SER A 3 51.71 -46.46 20.59
N ILE A 4 50.55 -45.99 20.20
CA ILE A 4 50.42 -44.95 19.18
C ILE A 4 49.51 -43.87 19.68
N VAL A 5 50.11 -42.74 19.94
CA VAL A 5 49.45 -41.51 20.29
C VAL A 5 48.91 -40.89 18.97
N ALA A 6 47.63 -40.76 18.87
CA ALA A 6 47.00 -39.99 17.78
C ALA A 6 46.59 -38.64 18.35
N VAL A 7 47.30 -37.64 17.95
CA VAL A 7 46.96 -36.25 18.23
C VAL A 7 45.81 -35.87 17.32
N GLY A 8 44.64 -35.71 17.93
CA GLY A 8 43.47 -35.18 17.24
C GLY A 8 43.50 -33.66 17.18
N LEU A 9 43.72 -33.14 16.00
CA LEU A 9 43.63 -31.71 15.68
C LEU A 9 42.18 -31.31 15.63
N ILE A 10 41.71 -30.58 16.61
CA ILE A 10 40.37 -30.02 16.63
C ILE A 10 40.43 -28.72 15.84
N ILE A 11 39.95 -28.77 14.61
CA ILE A 11 39.70 -27.57 13.82
C ILE A 11 38.30 -27.10 14.21
N ALA A 12 38.22 -26.06 15.00
CA ALA A 12 36.99 -25.33 15.21
C ALA A 12 36.69 -24.50 13.99
N LEU A 13 35.87 -25.03 13.11
CA LEU A 13 35.21 -24.20 12.09
C LEU A 13 34.10 -23.41 12.78
N SER A 14 34.37 -22.17 13.07
CA SER A 14 33.32 -21.19 13.31
C SER A 14 32.58 -20.98 12.00
N ALA A 15 31.52 -21.75 11.78
CA ALA A 15 30.58 -21.47 10.75
C ALA A 15 29.85 -20.17 11.14
N CYS A 16 30.27 -19.07 10.60
CA CYS A 16 29.41 -17.92 10.44
C CYS A 16 28.21 -18.38 9.63
N GLY A 17 27.14 -18.69 10.34
CA GLY A 17 25.85 -18.92 9.72
C GLY A 17 25.44 -17.66 9.00
N THR A 18 25.67 -17.65 7.72
CA THR A 18 25.05 -16.69 6.83
C THR A 18 23.57 -16.99 6.90
N LYS A 19 22.86 -16.23 7.68
CA LYS A 19 21.43 -16.18 7.68
C LYS A 19 21.00 -15.94 6.23
N PRO A 20 20.20 -16.80 5.62
CA PRO A 20 19.63 -16.46 4.34
C PRO A 20 18.74 -15.25 4.58
N GLN A 21 19.19 -14.15 4.07
CA GLN A 21 18.43 -12.94 4.01
C GLN A 21 17.22 -13.26 3.15
N ALA A 22 16.10 -13.44 3.81
CA ALA A 22 14.82 -13.43 3.13
C ALA A 22 14.78 -12.14 2.30
N SER A 23 14.56 -12.29 1.03
CA SER A 23 14.38 -11.20 0.10
C SER A 23 13.32 -10.27 0.68
N GLN A 24 13.74 -9.20 1.27
CA GLN A 24 12.86 -8.07 1.44
C GLN A 24 12.44 -7.66 0.04
N PRO A 25 11.15 -7.60 -0.22
CA PRO A 25 10.70 -6.82 -1.35
C PRO A 25 11.28 -5.43 -1.15
N ALA A 26 11.93 -4.94 -2.18
CA ALA A 26 12.53 -3.63 -2.18
C ALA A 26 11.56 -2.66 -1.55
N ALA A 27 11.96 -2.11 -0.42
CA ALA A 27 11.36 -0.90 0.06
C ALA A 27 11.48 0.09 -1.09
N ASN A 28 10.36 0.47 -1.63
CA ASN A 28 10.31 1.58 -2.54
C ASN A 28 10.71 2.78 -1.71
N GLU A 29 11.97 3.12 -1.75
CA GLU A 29 12.43 4.41 -1.28
C GLU A 29 11.83 5.46 -2.21
N ASN A 30 10.58 5.76 -1.95
CA ASN A 30 10.07 7.02 -2.37
C ASN A 30 10.54 8.04 -1.35
N THR A 31 11.71 8.54 -1.55
CA THR A 31 12.23 9.72 -0.88
C THR A 31 11.40 10.91 -1.34
N ALA A 32 10.20 11.01 -0.88
CA ALA A 32 9.51 12.26 -0.86
C ALA A 32 10.15 13.10 0.23
N GLY A 33 10.93 14.07 -0.18
CA GLY A 33 11.63 14.95 0.71
C GLY A 33 10.70 15.62 1.70
N GLY A 34 11.11 15.62 2.94
CA GLY A 34 10.85 16.65 3.90
C GLY A 34 9.43 16.73 4.42
N ALA A 35 9.24 16.19 5.56
CA ALA A 35 8.63 16.88 6.68
C ALA A 35 9.09 16.14 7.92
N ALA A 36 9.86 16.83 8.68
CA ALA A 36 10.28 16.39 9.99
C ALA A 36 9.08 16.07 10.86
N GLY A 37 9.15 14.92 11.54
CA GLY A 37 8.53 14.77 12.84
C GLY A 37 7.06 14.39 12.80
N SER A 38 6.88 13.19 12.83
CA SER A 38 5.94 12.36 13.56
C SER A 38 5.87 11.05 12.81
N SER A 39 6.09 9.94 13.49
CA SER A 39 5.90 8.61 12.95
C SER A 39 4.40 8.35 12.76
N ALA A 40 3.75 9.15 11.94
CA ALA A 40 2.44 8.81 11.43
C ALA A 40 2.69 7.75 10.37
N SER A 41 2.32 6.51 10.67
CA SER A 41 2.35 5.46 9.65
C SER A 41 1.50 5.93 8.47
N SER A 42 2.13 6.09 7.33
CA SER A 42 1.42 6.43 6.10
C SER A 42 0.81 5.16 5.51
N GLN A 43 -0.40 5.27 5.02
CA GLN A 43 -1.09 4.18 4.31
C GLN A 43 -1.26 4.55 2.84
N GLU A 44 -1.19 3.56 1.98
CA GLU A 44 -1.46 3.73 0.57
C GLU A 44 -2.68 2.91 0.16
N VAL A 45 -3.59 3.54 -0.58
CA VAL A 45 -4.78 2.91 -1.17
C VAL A 45 -4.72 3.10 -2.66
N LYS A 46 -4.40 2.04 -3.37
CA LYS A 46 -4.42 2.01 -4.82
C LYS A 46 -5.78 1.55 -5.32
N LEU A 47 -6.46 2.40 -6.08
CA LEU A 47 -7.73 2.08 -6.73
C LEU A 47 -7.46 1.77 -8.19
N ILE A 48 -7.78 0.55 -8.61
CA ILE A 48 -7.66 0.13 -10.00
C ILE A 48 -9.05 0.13 -10.61
N ALA A 49 -9.22 0.90 -11.67
CA ALA A 49 -10.48 1.07 -12.37
C ALA A 49 -10.48 0.33 -13.70
N THR A 50 -11.53 -0.43 -13.93
CA THR A 50 -11.86 -1.11 -15.18
C THR A 50 -13.26 -0.70 -15.65
N ASN A 51 -13.76 -1.21 -16.76
CA ASN A 51 -15.12 -0.97 -17.22
C ASN A 51 -16.07 -1.99 -16.58
N PHE A 52 -16.89 -1.68 -15.66
CA PHE A 52 -17.22 -0.47 -14.89
C PHE A 52 -17.15 -0.83 -13.41
N ALA A 53 -15.98 -1.14 -12.93
CA ALA A 53 -15.76 -1.57 -11.56
C ALA A 53 -14.41 -1.10 -11.03
N PHE A 54 -14.33 -1.00 -9.71
CA PHE A 54 -13.06 -0.96 -9.00
C PHE A 54 -12.61 -2.38 -8.66
N ASP A 55 -11.31 -2.58 -8.51
CA ASP A 55 -10.71 -3.89 -8.18
C ASP A 55 -11.18 -4.45 -6.84
N GLN A 56 -11.61 -3.58 -5.93
CA GLN A 56 -12.17 -3.96 -4.63
C GLN A 56 -13.51 -3.28 -4.39
N LYS A 57 -14.38 -3.94 -3.64
CA LYS A 57 -15.65 -3.37 -3.18
C LYS A 57 -15.47 -2.53 -1.91
N GLU A 58 -14.46 -2.84 -1.13
CA GLU A 58 -14.12 -2.15 0.11
C GLU A 58 -12.61 -2.00 0.24
N TYR A 59 -12.19 -0.82 0.64
CA TYR A 59 -10.83 -0.48 1.03
C TYR A 59 -10.83 -0.11 2.50
N LYS A 60 -9.82 -0.53 3.26
CA LYS A 60 -9.74 -0.29 4.69
C LYS A 60 -8.52 0.53 5.04
N VAL A 61 -8.70 1.52 5.89
CA VAL A 61 -7.63 2.38 6.42
C VAL A 61 -7.85 2.64 7.90
N LYS A 62 -6.79 3.05 8.58
CA LYS A 62 -6.83 3.45 9.99
C LYS A 62 -7.06 4.96 10.12
N LYS A 63 -7.86 5.32 11.11
CA LYS A 63 -8.11 6.70 11.49
C LYS A 63 -6.84 7.41 12.00
N GLY A 64 -6.75 8.68 11.73
CA GLY A 64 -5.68 9.56 12.24
C GLY A 64 -4.35 9.40 11.52
N GLN A 65 -4.30 8.61 10.47
CA GLN A 65 -3.11 8.40 9.67
C GLN A 65 -3.21 9.15 8.35
N GLU A 66 -2.07 9.47 7.79
CA GLU A 66 -1.98 9.99 6.45
C GLU A 66 -2.23 8.85 5.44
N VAL A 67 -3.17 9.07 4.54
CA VAL A 67 -3.55 8.10 3.52
C VAL A 67 -3.32 8.70 2.15
N THR A 68 -2.53 8.02 1.34
CA THR A 68 -2.32 8.38 -0.07
C THR A 68 -3.21 7.51 -0.95
N PHE A 69 -4.15 8.14 -1.62
CA PHE A 69 -5.02 7.49 -2.61
C PHE A 69 -4.41 7.66 -3.99
N THR A 70 -4.35 6.58 -4.74
CA THR A 70 -3.84 6.57 -6.12
C THR A 70 -4.83 5.90 -7.05
N LEU A 71 -5.10 6.51 -8.20
CA LEU A 71 -5.97 5.97 -9.26
C LEU A 71 -5.14 5.40 -10.41
N GLU A 72 -5.42 4.15 -10.76
CA GLU A 72 -4.91 3.53 -11.99
C GLU A 72 -6.07 3.09 -12.88
N ASN A 73 -6.17 3.68 -14.06
CA ASN A 73 -7.13 3.27 -15.09
C ASN A 73 -6.52 2.14 -15.93
N LYS A 74 -7.05 0.92 -15.80
CA LYS A 74 -6.68 -0.24 -16.63
C LYS A 74 -7.48 -0.30 -17.91
N GLU A 75 -8.77 0.02 -17.81
CA GLU A 75 -9.70 0.04 -18.94
C GLU A 75 -10.60 1.27 -18.82
N GLY A 76 -10.74 2.00 -19.91
CA GLY A 76 -11.58 3.19 -19.94
C GLY A 76 -10.96 4.40 -19.26
N LEU A 77 -11.78 5.41 -19.12
CA LEU A 77 -11.42 6.68 -18.52
C LEU A 77 -12.32 6.94 -17.32
N HIS A 78 -11.74 6.81 -16.14
CA HIS A 78 -12.47 6.98 -14.89
C HIS A 78 -11.81 8.04 -14.01
N GLY A 79 -12.61 8.71 -13.21
CA GLY A 79 -12.17 9.46 -12.06
C GLY A 79 -12.80 8.89 -10.80
N ILE A 80 -12.31 9.28 -9.66
CA ILE A 80 -12.93 8.94 -8.38
C ILE A 80 -13.17 10.18 -7.53
N ALA A 81 -14.26 10.16 -6.78
CA ALA A 81 -14.48 11.04 -5.65
C ALA A 81 -14.79 10.20 -4.42
N ILE A 82 -14.22 10.58 -3.27
CA ILE A 82 -14.55 9.96 -1.99
C ILE A 82 -15.42 10.95 -1.23
N ASN A 83 -16.70 10.62 -1.11
CA ASN A 83 -17.68 11.49 -0.46
C ASN A 83 -17.33 11.69 1.02
N GLY A 84 -17.29 12.93 1.46
CA GLY A 84 -16.92 13.30 2.82
C GLY A 84 -15.42 13.50 3.05
N LEU A 85 -14.59 13.14 2.10
CA LEU A 85 -13.17 13.48 2.03
C LEU A 85 -12.91 14.37 0.82
N LYS A 86 -11.94 15.26 0.93
CA LYS A 86 -11.56 16.14 -0.20
C LYS A 86 -10.66 15.41 -1.19
N VAL A 87 -11.02 14.20 -1.54
CA VAL A 87 -10.29 13.37 -2.51
C VAL A 87 -11.07 13.33 -3.81
N ASN A 88 -10.43 13.82 -4.86
CA ASN A 88 -10.94 13.76 -6.23
C ASN A 88 -9.75 13.49 -7.15
N LEU A 89 -9.77 12.35 -7.83
CA LEU A 89 -8.71 11.90 -8.72
C LEU A 89 -9.26 11.66 -10.13
N ASP A 90 -8.42 11.96 -11.10
CA ASP A 90 -8.70 11.73 -12.52
C ASP A 90 -7.38 11.45 -13.28
N ASN A 91 -7.39 11.47 -14.59
CA ASN A 91 -6.17 11.24 -15.36
C ASN A 91 -5.13 12.35 -15.26
N ASN A 92 -5.51 13.53 -14.85
CA ASN A 92 -4.60 14.67 -14.66
C ASN A 92 -4.05 14.69 -13.22
N LYS A 93 -4.87 14.26 -12.28
CA LYS A 93 -4.52 14.17 -10.86
C LYS A 93 -4.74 12.74 -10.38
N LYS A 94 -3.71 11.92 -10.47
CA LYS A 94 -3.79 10.48 -10.16
C LYS A 94 -3.58 10.13 -8.70
N SER A 95 -3.16 11.07 -7.86
CA SER A 95 -2.88 10.82 -6.45
C SER A 95 -3.29 12.00 -5.58
N ALA A 96 -3.72 11.70 -4.38
CA ALA A 96 -3.98 12.68 -3.33
C ALA A 96 -3.70 12.07 -1.95
N THR A 97 -3.09 12.86 -1.09
CA THR A 97 -2.79 12.47 0.29
C THR A 97 -3.64 13.30 1.23
N VAL A 98 -4.33 12.65 2.15
CA VAL A 98 -5.17 13.28 3.16
C VAL A 98 -5.05 12.57 4.50
N ILE A 99 -5.26 13.29 5.59
CA ILE A 99 -5.45 12.68 6.91
C ILE A 99 -6.92 12.38 7.08
N VAL A 100 -7.24 11.13 7.38
CA VAL A 100 -8.62 10.70 7.64
C VAL A 100 -8.83 10.61 9.15
N ASP A 101 -9.44 11.62 9.71
CA ASP A 101 -9.58 11.82 11.15
C ASP A 101 -10.86 11.27 11.77
N LYS A 102 -11.79 10.79 10.93
CA LYS A 102 -13.08 10.26 11.36
C LYS A 102 -13.29 8.85 10.87
N GLU A 103 -13.60 7.96 11.79
CA GLU A 103 -14.02 6.60 11.46
C GLU A 103 -15.41 6.57 10.80
N GLY A 104 -15.65 5.55 10.04
CA GLY A 104 -16.91 5.37 9.33
C GLY A 104 -16.73 4.80 7.93
N SER A 105 -17.83 4.79 7.20
CA SER A 105 -17.88 4.32 5.82
C SER A 105 -18.10 5.50 4.88
N TYR A 106 -17.23 5.62 3.90
CA TYR A 106 -17.26 6.66 2.88
C TYR A 106 -17.49 6.06 1.51
N ASP A 107 -18.37 6.65 0.73
CA ASP A 107 -18.63 6.20 -0.64
C ASP A 107 -17.50 6.64 -1.58
N ILE A 108 -16.96 5.68 -2.30
CA ILE A 108 -16.09 5.92 -3.45
C ILE A 108 -16.94 5.77 -4.71
N ILE A 109 -16.99 6.81 -5.51
CA ILE A 109 -17.80 6.85 -6.72
C ILE A 109 -16.94 7.22 -7.94
N CYS A 110 -17.34 6.75 -9.11
CA CYS A 110 -16.79 7.27 -10.36
C CYS A 110 -17.29 8.70 -10.55
N SER A 111 -16.38 9.65 -10.71
CA SER A 111 -16.69 11.09 -10.82
C SER A 111 -16.72 11.61 -12.26
N ILE A 112 -16.35 10.79 -13.23
CA ILE A 112 -16.32 11.13 -14.65
C ILE A 112 -17.31 10.24 -15.39
N PRO A 113 -18.18 10.78 -16.25
CA PRO A 113 -19.06 9.98 -17.11
C PRO A 113 -18.21 9.01 -17.97
N CYS A 114 -18.22 7.74 -17.61
CA CYS A 114 -17.36 6.73 -18.21
C CYS A 114 -18.10 5.74 -19.13
N GLY A 115 -19.42 5.85 -19.21
CA GLY A 115 -20.27 4.99 -20.04
C GLY A 115 -21.47 4.44 -19.31
N SER A 116 -22.06 3.37 -19.84
CA SER A 116 -23.33 2.82 -19.36
C SER A 116 -23.29 2.29 -17.91
N GLY A 117 -22.11 1.88 -17.45
CA GLY A 117 -21.91 1.40 -16.08
C GLY A 117 -21.53 2.46 -15.05
N HIS A 118 -21.44 3.72 -15.45
CA HIS A 118 -21.00 4.82 -14.60
C HIS A 118 -21.72 4.89 -13.25
N MET A 119 -23.04 4.80 -13.24
CA MET A 119 -23.85 4.92 -12.04
C MET A 119 -23.67 3.73 -11.08
N ALA A 120 -23.28 2.58 -11.59
CA ALA A 120 -23.04 1.37 -10.81
C ALA A 120 -21.59 1.26 -10.28
N MET A 121 -20.69 2.09 -10.78
CA MET A 121 -19.27 2.04 -10.44
C MET A 121 -18.99 2.68 -9.09
N ARG A 122 -19.07 1.85 -8.05
CA ARG A 122 -18.98 2.26 -6.65
C ARG A 122 -18.15 1.28 -5.81
N ALA A 123 -17.52 1.81 -4.78
CA ALA A 123 -16.86 1.06 -3.71
C ALA A 123 -17.03 1.79 -2.37
N LYS A 124 -16.51 1.23 -1.31
CA LYS A 124 -16.50 1.81 0.03
C LYS A 124 -15.08 1.99 0.55
N LEU A 125 -14.85 3.07 1.23
CA LEU A 125 -13.71 3.23 2.11
C LEU A 125 -14.18 3.06 3.56
N ILE A 126 -13.63 2.09 4.25
CA ILE A 126 -13.91 1.83 5.67
C ILE A 126 -12.74 2.39 6.49
N VAL A 127 -13.04 3.34 7.33
CA VAL A 127 -12.07 3.95 8.26
C VAL A 127 -12.29 3.34 9.63
N GLU A 128 -11.32 2.57 10.07
CA GLU A 128 -11.31 1.88 11.35
C GLU A 128 -10.57 2.71 12.42
N ALA A 129 -10.91 2.44 13.66
CA ALA A 129 -10.26 3.08 14.82
C ALA A 129 -8.75 2.79 14.89
#